data_84b05e192dae45532b87b4b9bb06a6fe
#
_entry.id   84b05e192dae45532b87b4b9bb06a6fe
#
_cell.length_a   1.000
_cell.length_b   1.000
_cell.length_c   1.000
_cell.angle_alpha   90.00
_cell.angle_beta   90.00
_cell.angle_gamma   90.00
#
_symmetry.space_group_name_H-M   'P 1'
#
loop_
_entity.id
_entity.type
_entity.pdbx_description
1 polymer ?
#
loop_
_entity_poly.entity_id
_entity_poly.type
_entity_poly.pdbx_seq_one_letter_code
_entity_poly.pdbx_strand_id
1 'polypeptide(L)'
;FLGQNFSKSQNICFAGRDNPQQFAWTSSWGVSTRMIGALIMMHSDDDGLVCPPRVAPQQVVIIPVTPKEESRQAILDHCEELARTLRAKNFHGQPLRVLVDRRDLGGGAKKWEWVKKGVPVRLEIGPRDLEKGSVCLQRRDLPVNEKSFVPEKELVLSLIHISEPTRLR
;
A
#
# COMPACT_ATOMS: atom_id res chain seq x y z
N PHE A 1 26.21 16.11 -5.83
CA PHE A 1 27.26 16.48 -6.78
C PHE A 1 28.62 16.26 -6.13
N LEU A 2 29.48 15.45 -6.75
CA LEU A 2 30.77 15.02 -6.21
C LEU A 2 31.97 15.70 -6.90
N GLY A 3 31.72 16.57 -7.86
CA GLY A 3 32.79 17.22 -8.62
C GLY A 3 33.63 16.23 -9.40
N GLN A 4 34.97 16.46 -9.44
CA GLN A 4 35.94 15.63 -10.13
C GLN A 4 36.84 14.81 -9.19
N ASN A 5 36.57 14.79 -7.89
CA ASN A 5 37.45 14.14 -6.92
C ASN A 5 37.59 12.63 -7.18
N PHE A 6 36.45 11.95 -7.39
CA PHE A 6 36.45 10.52 -7.69
C PHE A 6 36.96 10.20 -9.09
N SER A 7 36.63 11.03 -10.09
CA SER A 7 37.15 10.81 -11.44
C SER A 7 38.65 10.97 -11.54
N LYS A 8 39.24 11.91 -10.79
CA LYS A 8 40.71 12.05 -10.70
C LYS A 8 41.35 10.84 -10.01
N SER A 9 40.80 10.39 -8.88
CA SER A 9 41.37 9.25 -8.15
C SER A 9 41.20 7.92 -8.90
N GLN A 10 40.18 7.78 -9.70
CA GLN A 10 39.88 6.56 -10.49
C GLN A 10 40.27 6.67 -11.96
N ASN A 11 40.90 7.78 -12.37
CA ASN A 11 41.31 8.08 -13.72
C ASN A 11 40.17 7.97 -14.76
N ILE A 12 38.97 8.45 -14.41
CA ILE A 12 37.79 8.47 -15.30
C ILE A 12 37.84 9.71 -16.16
N CYS A 13 38.29 9.56 -17.40
CA CYS A 13 38.44 10.63 -18.38
C CYS A 13 37.54 10.38 -19.61
N PHE A 14 37.22 11.45 -20.31
CA PHE A 14 36.53 11.41 -21.61
C PHE A 14 37.23 12.37 -22.59
N ALA A 15 37.09 12.12 -23.89
CA ALA A 15 37.57 13.04 -24.92
C ALA A 15 36.61 14.22 -25.02
N GLY A 16 37.09 15.44 -24.78
CA GLY A 16 36.34 16.67 -24.96
C GLY A 16 36.14 17.00 -26.44
N ARG A 17 35.41 18.10 -26.70
CA ARG A 17 35.01 18.51 -28.07
C ARG A 17 36.22 18.68 -29.02
N ASP A 18 37.36 19.12 -28.52
CA ASP A 18 38.60 19.34 -29.28
C ASP A 18 39.64 18.23 -29.02
N ASN A 19 39.18 17.07 -28.60
CA ASN A 19 39.95 15.86 -28.31
C ASN A 19 40.94 15.92 -27.12
N PRO A 20 41.03 16.95 -26.24
CA PRO A 20 41.77 16.82 -25.00
C PRO A 20 41.07 15.89 -24.01
N GLN A 21 41.84 15.06 -23.32
CA GLN A 21 41.31 14.26 -22.22
C GLN A 21 40.92 15.17 -21.04
N GLN A 22 39.70 15.01 -20.58
CA GLN A 22 39.12 15.74 -19.44
C GLN A 22 38.55 14.77 -18.39
N PHE A 23 38.70 15.10 -17.10
CA PHE A 23 38.11 14.34 -16.04
C PHE A 23 36.62 14.55 -15.99
N ALA A 24 35.85 13.46 -15.85
CA ALA A 24 34.39 13.52 -15.77
C ALA A 24 33.92 14.23 -14.49
N TRP A 25 32.89 15.02 -14.60
CA TRP A 25 32.13 15.50 -13.46
C TRP A 25 31.15 14.40 -13.01
N THR A 26 31.12 14.12 -11.71
CA THR A 26 30.37 13.01 -11.16
C THR A 26 29.28 13.49 -10.20
N SER A 27 28.16 12.77 -10.19
CA SER A 27 27.13 12.89 -9.17
C SER A 27 26.73 11.50 -8.71
N SER A 28 26.27 11.41 -7.46
CA SER A 28 25.80 10.17 -6.87
C SER A 28 24.43 10.37 -6.25
N TRP A 29 23.59 9.38 -6.41
CA TRP A 29 22.26 9.35 -5.85
C TRP A 29 22.18 8.13 -4.92
N GLY A 30 21.83 8.36 -3.67
CA GLY A 30 21.76 7.29 -2.69
C GLY A 30 20.61 7.48 -1.71
N VAL A 31 19.91 6.39 -1.41
CA VAL A 31 18.90 6.31 -0.38
C VAL A 31 19.22 5.11 0.49
N SER A 32 19.21 5.29 1.80
CA SER A 32 19.43 4.20 2.76
C SER A 32 18.09 3.75 3.37
N THR A 33 18.08 2.54 3.94
CA THR A 33 16.94 1.98 4.69
C THR A 33 16.51 2.85 5.89
N ARG A 34 17.35 3.81 6.30
CA ARG A 34 17.00 4.82 7.32
C ARG A 34 15.75 5.63 6.96
N MET A 35 15.43 5.76 5.67
CA MET A 35 14.19 6.39 5.20
C MET A 35 12.93 5.67 5.69
N ILE A 36 13.00 4.36 5.96
CA ILE A 36 11.87 3.62 6.57
C ILE A 36 11.61 4.13 7.99
N GLY A 37 12.68 4.37 8.78
CA GLY A 37 12.54 4.98 10.10
C GLY A 37 11.90 6.37 10.05
N ALA A 38 12.31 7.21 9.09
CA ALA A 38 11.71 8.52 8.89
C ALA A 38 10.22 8.41 8.52
N LEU A 39 9.85 7.48 7.64
CA LEU A 39 8.45 7.21 7.29
C LEU A 39 7.61 6.85 8.53
N ILE A 40 8.14 5.96 9.37
CA ILE A 40 7.47 5.54 10.62
C ILE A 40 7.29 6.74 11.55
N MET A 41 8.35 7.53 11.79
CA MET A 41 8.26 8.70 12.67
C MET A 41 7.26 9.76 12.19
N MET A 42 7.11 9.92 10.88
CA MET A 42 6.22 10.94 10.31
C MET A 42 4.77 10.46 10.15
N HIS A 43 4.54 9.15 10.03
CA HIS A 43 3.26 8.57 9.63
C HIS A 43 2.81 7.46 10.59
N SER A 44 3.05 7.60 11.88
CA SER A 44 2.52 6.67 12.89
C SER A 44 1.62 7.37 13.88
N ASP A 45 0.76 6.59 14.50
CA ASP A 45 -0.03 6.93 15.68
C ASP A 45 0.18 5.86 16.76
N ASP A 46 -0.60 5.92 17.85
CA ASP A 46 -0.49 4.97 18.98
C ASP A 46 -0.85 3.53 18.60
N ASP A 47 -1.60 3.32 17.51
CA ASP A 47 -2.00 2.01 17.01
C ASP A 47 -1.00 1.41 15.99
N GLY A 48 -0.03 2.19 15.53
CA GLY A 48 1.01 1.77 14.59
C GLY A 48 1.16 2.68 13.37
N LEU A 49 1.65 2.14 12.26
CA LEU A 49 1.88 2.89 11.04
C LEU A 49 0.56 3.32 10.36
N VAL A 50 0.51 4.55 9.86
CA VAL A 50 -0.50 5.06 8.93
C VAL A 50 0.17 5.25 7.58
N CYS A 51 0.30 4.18 6.80
CA CYS A 51 1.09 4.21 5.58
C CYS A 51 0.38 5.01 4.48
N PRO A 52 1.04 6.01 3.88
CA PRO A 52 0.46 6.72 2.74
C PRO A 52 0.14 5.75 1.58
N PRO A 53 -1.02 5.85 0.94
CA PRO A 53 -1.45 4.89 -0.09
C PRO A 53 -0.47 4.71 -1.25
N ARG A 54 0.26 5.75 -1.63
CA ARG A 54 1.24 5.69 -2.75
C ARG A 54 2.44 4.81 -2.43
N VAL A 55 2.90 4.77 -1.18
CA VAL A 55 4.09 4.00 -0.76
C VAL A 55 3.73 2.68 -0.07
N ALA A 56 2.47 2.47 0.28
CA ALA A 56 2.02 1.25 0.95
C ALA A 56 2.32 0.01 0.10
N PRO A 57 2.99 -1.03 0.63
CA PRO A 57 3.20 -2.29 -0.09
C PRO A 57 1.88 -2.96 -0.49
N GLN A 58 0.88 -2.88 0.38
CA GLN A 58 -0.50 -3.29 0.14
C GLN A 58 -1.40 -2.08 0.38
N GLN A 59 -2.16 -1.68 -0.63
CA GLN A 59 -3.08 -0.53 -0.54
C GLN A 59 -4.43 -0.94 0.03
N VAL A 60 -4.85 -2.15 -0.33
CA VAL A 60 -6.11 -2.74 0.12
C VAL A 60 -5.85 -4.15 0.62
N VAL A 61 -6.38 -4.48 1.79
CA VAL A 61 -6.41 -5.86 2.29
C VAL A 61 -7.85 -6.30 2.48
N ILE A 62 -8.22 -7.43 1.89
CA ILE A 62 -9.52 -8.06 2.05
C ILE A 62 -9.39 -9.12 3.14
N ILE A 63 -10.23 -9.01 4.17
CA ILE A 63 -10.26 -9.92 5.33
C ILE A 63 -11.56 -10.73 5.24
N PRO A 64 -11.48 -12.00 4.80
CA PRO A 64 -12.63 -12.88 4.83
C PRO A 64 -13.05 -13.16 6.28
N VAL A 65 -14.32 -12.98 6.60
CA VAL A 65 -14.93 -13.32 7.90
C VAL A 65 -15.71 -14.62 7.72
N THR A 66 -15.14 -15.73 8.16
CA THR A 66 -15.66 -17.08 7.94
C THR A 66 -16.07 -17.72 9.28
N PRO A 67 -17.28 -17.43 9.80
CA PRO A 67 -17.73 -17.97 11.08
C PRO A 67 -18.08 -19.47 11.04
N LYS A 68 -18.36 -19.99 9.85
CA LYS A 68 -18.70 -21.39 9.60
C LYS A 68 -17.85 -21.94 8.46
N GLU A 69 -17.41 -23.19 8.60
CA GLU A 69 -16.60 -23.87 7.58
C GLU A 69 -17.37 -24.04 6.25
N GLU A 70 -18.69 -24.31 6.33
CA GLU A 70 -19.55 -24.49 5.15
C GLU A 70 -19.57 -23.28 4.18
N SER A 71 -19.49 -22.06 4.72
CA SER A 71 -19.52 -20.84 3.92
C SER A 71 -18.12 -20.32 3.55
N ARG A 72 -17.05 -20.95 4.07
CA ARG A 72 -15.68 -20.49 3.93
C ARG A 72 -15.25 -20.39 2.48
N GLN A 73 -15.47 -21.46 1.71
CA GLN A 73 -15.02 -21.49 0.32
C GLN A 73 -15.70 -20.44 -0.54
N ALA A 74 -17.03 -20.30 -0.41
CA ALA A 74 -17.77 -19.30 -1.17
C ALA A 74 -17.32 -17.86 -0.86
N ILE A 75 -17.03 -17.56 0.42
CA ILE A 75 -16.52 -16.23 0.82
C ILE A 75 -15.12 -16.02 0.26
N LEU A 76 -14.23 -17.01 0.30
CA LEU A 76 -12.89 -16.91 -0.25
C LEU A 76 -12.90 -16.69 -1.76
N ASP A 77 -13.73 -17.42 -2.49
CA ASP A 77 -13.86 -17.29 -3.95
C ASP A 77 -14.36 -15.89 -4.33
N HIS A 78 -15.36 -15.39 -3.61
CA HIS A 78 -15.87 -14.04 -3.79
C HIS A 78 -14.81 -12.96 -3.49
N CYS A 79 -14.05 -13.12 -2.38
CA CYS A 79 -12.94 -12.23 -2.05
C CYS A 79 -11.87 -12.20 -3.14
N GLU A 80 -11.56 -13.34 -3.76
CA GLU A 80 -10.58 -13.40 -4.86
C GLU A 80 -11.10 -12.77 -6.15
N GLU A 81 -12.38 -12.92 -6.45
CA GLU A 81 -13.00 -12.27 -7.60
C GLU A 81 -12.99 -10.75 -7.44
N LEU A 82 -13.37 -10.27 -6.25
CA LEU A 82 -13.29 -8.85 -5.91
C LEU A 82 -11.85 -8.35 -5.99
N ALA A 83 -10.88 -9.09 -5.44
CA ALA A 83 -9.47 -8.73 -5.51
C ALA A 83 -8.98 -8.64 -6.96
N ARG A 84 -9.40 -9.55 -7.84
CA ARG A 84 -9.08 -9.53 -9.28
C ARG A 84 -9.62 -8.27 -9.94
N THR A 85 -10.88 -7.93 -9.66
CA THR A 85 -11.54 -6.72 -10.17
C THR A 85 -10.83 -5.46 -9.72
N LEU A 86 -10.43 -5.38 -8.45
CA LEU A 86 -9.70 -4.25 -7.90
C LEU A 86 -8.28 -4.14 -8.47
N ARG A 87 -7.55 -5.25 -8.61
CA ARG A 87 -6.19 -5.26 -9.21
C ARG A 87 -6.17 -4.81 -10.67
N ALA A 88 -7.28 -4.97 -11.40
CA ALA A 88 -7.43 -4.47 -12.75
C ALA A 88 -7.60 -2.94 -12.82
N LYS A 89 -7.78 -2.27 -11.69
CA LYS A 89 -7.90 -0.82 -11.61
C LYS A 89 -6.53 -0.16 -11.40
N ASN A 90 -6.35 1.00 -12.00
CA ASN A 90 -5.12 1.77 -11.85
C ASN A 90 -5.28 2.87 -10.79
N PHE A 91 -4.23 3.01 -9.99
CA PHE A 91 -4.05 4.07 -9.03
C PHE A 91 -2.73 4.79 -9.31
N HIS A 92 -2.78 6.08 -9.66
CA HIS A 92 -1.60 6.86 -10.08
C HIS A 92 -0.74 6.16 -11.16
N GLY A 93 -1.38 5.57 -12.16
CA GLY A 93 -0.70 4.91 -13.28
C GLY A 93 -0.16 3.51 -12.99
N GLN A 94 -0.41 2.95 -11.82
CA GLN A 94 -0.02 1.58 -11.44
C GLN A 94 -1.22 0.74 -11.03
N PRO A 95 -1.19 -0.59 -11.24
CA PRO A 95 -2.22 -1.49 -10.74
C PRO A 95 -2.37 -1.37 -9.22
N LEU A 96 -3.61 -1.42 -8.74
CA LEU A 96 -3.91 -1.39 -7.31
C LEU A 96 -3.34 -2.64 -6.61
N ARG A 97 -2.59 -2.45 -5.53
CA ARG A 97 -1.98 -3.53 -4.75
C ARG A 97 -2.98 -4.07 -3.72
N VAL A 98 -3.59 -5.20 -4.06
CA VAL A 98 -4.65 -5.84 -3.26
C VAL A 98 -4.20 -7.21 -2.77
N LEU A 99 -4.38 -7.49 -1.49
CA LEU A 99 -4.10 -8.78 -0.85
C LEU A 99 -5.38 -9.35 -0.24
N VAL A 100 -5.63 -10.64 -0.41
CA VAL A 100 -6.64 -11.39 0.34
C VAL A 100 -5.96 -12.16 1.48
N ASP A 101 -6.37 -11.91 2.73
CA ASP A 101 -5.80 -12.58 3.89
C ASP A 101 -6.46 -13.95 4.13
N ARG A 102 -5.89 -14.98 3.52
CA ARG A 102 -6.38 -16.36 3.58
C ARG A 102 -5.95 -17.13 4.84
N ARG A 103 -5.14 -16.52 5.71
CA ARG A 103 -4.60 -17.20 6.90
C ARG A 103 -5.75 -17.67 7.79
N ASP A 104 -5.51 -18.80 8.47
CA ASP A 104 -6.46 -19.34 9.44
C ASP A 104 -6.23 -18.72 10.81
N LEU A 105 -6.65 -17.48 10.97
CA LEU A 105 -6.55 -16.68 12.18
C LEU A 105 -7.90 -16.01 12.47
N GLY A 106 -8.18 -15.78 13.75
CA GLY A 106 -9.37 -15.03 14.15
C GLY A 106 -9.42 -13.63 13.51
N GLY A 107 -10.59 -13.19 13.08
CA GLY A 107 -10.78 -11.92 12.38
C GLY A 107 -10.23 -10.71 13.12
N GLY A 108 -10.34 -10.68 14.45
CA GLY A 108 -9.77 -9.63 15.29
C GLY A 108 -8.23 -9.57 15.22
N ALA A 109 -7.56 -10.74 15.25
CA ALA A 109 -6.11 -10.83 15.16
C ALA A 109 -5.60 -10.35 13.79
N LYS A 110 -6.26 -10.80 12.69
CA LYS A 110 -5.98 -10.32 11.33
C LYS A 110 -6.13 -8.79 11.24
N LYS A 111 -7.26 -8.27 11.72
CA LYS A 111 -7.54 -6.84 11.71
C LYS A 111 -6.44 -6.04 12.38
N TRP A 112 -6.05 -6.39 13.62
CA TRP A 112 -5.02 -5.67 14.37
C TRP A 112 -3.65 -5.74 13.71
N GLU A 113 -3.28 -6.86 13.15
CA GLU A 113 -2.02 -6.98 12.42
C GLU A 113 -1.94 -6.00 11.24
N TRP A 114 -3.02 -5.88 10.47
CA TRP A 114 -3.08 -4.94 9.33
C TRP A 114 -3.20 -3.48 9.76
N VAL A 115 -3.81 -3.20 10.93
CA VAL A 115 -3.78 -1.86 11.56
C VAL A 115 -2.35 -1.47 11.87
N LYS A 116 -1.60 -2.31 12.60
CA LYS A 116 -0.20 -2.05 12.97
C LYS A 116 0.70 -1.86 11.75
N LYS A 117 0.49 -2.64 10.69
CA LYS A 117 1.21 -2.52 9.41
C LYS A 117 0.83 -1.27 8.61
N GLY A 118 -0.19 -0.55 9.02
CA GLY A 118 -0.60 0.70 8.41
C GLY A 118 -1.24 0.55 7.04
N VAL A 119 -1.90 -0.56 6.75
CA VAL A 119 -2.59 -0.74 5.46
C VAL A 119 -3.69 0.31 5.31
N PRO A 120 -3.66 1.12 4.23
CA PRO A 120 -4.57 2.25 4.06
C PRO A 120 -6.05 1.88 4.12
N VAL A 121 -6.42 0.78 3.46
CA VAL A 121 -7.81 0.32 3.39
C VAL A 121 -7.92 -1.16 3.73
N ARG A 122 -8.86 -1.48 4.61
CA ARG A 122 -9.24 -2.84 4.95
C ARG A 122 -10.69 -3.06 4.56
N LEU A 123 -10.96 -4.18 3.90
CA LEU A 123 -12.29 -4.62 3.52
C LEU A 123 -12.61 -5.90 4.30
N GLU A 124 -13.66 -5.88 5.11
CA GLU A 124 -14.17 -7.08 5.77
C GLU A 124 -15.38 -7.60 4.97
N ILE A 125 -15.40 -8.90 4.67
CA ILE A 125 -16.48 -9.55 3.92
C ILE A 125 -16.89 -10.79 4.66
N GLY A 126 -18.12 -10.81 5.12
CA GLY A 126 -18.77 -11.95 5.78
C GLY A 126 -20.00 -12.44 5.01
N PRO A 127 -20.68 -13.48 5.52
CA PRO A 127 -21.88 -14.03 4.86
C PRO A 127 -22.99 -13.01 4.62
N ARG A 128 -23.21 -12.11 5.59
CA ARG A 128 -24.25 -11.06 5.50
C ARG A 128 -23.92 -10.00 4.45
N ASP A 129 -22.63 -9.73 4.28
CA ASP A 129 -22.16 -8.75 3.29
C ASP A 129 -22.29 -9.32 1.89
N LEU A 130 -22.01 -10.61 1.73
CA LEU A 130 -22.19 -11.35 0.49
C LEU A 130 -23.66 -11.34 0.04
N GLU A 131 -24.62 -11.60 0.96
CA GLU A 131 -26.05 -11.57 0.67
C GLU A 131 -26.54 -10.19 0.24
N LYS A 132 -25.96 -9.12 0.81
CA LYS A 132 -26.34 -7.73 0.54
C LYS A 132 -25.58 -7.10 -0.63
N GLY A 133 -24.57 -7.76 -1.18
CA GLY A 133 -23.67 -7.17 -2.19
C GLY A 133 -22.97 -5.91 -1.71
N SER A 134 -22.62 -5.86 -0.42
CA SER A 134 -21.96 -4.75 0.24
C SER A 134 -20.65 -5.19 0.89
N VAL A 135 -19.75 -4.27 1.14
CA VAL A 135 -18.45 -4.51 1.77
C VAL A 135 -18.30 -3.58 2.96
N CYS A 136 -17.84 -4.10 4.08
CA CYS A 136 -17.45 -3.29 5.22
C CYS A 136 -16.06 -2.71 4.99
N LEU A 137 -16.00 -1.41 4.71
CA LEU A 137 -14.78 -0.67 4.43
C LEU A 137 -14.31 0.05 5.69
N GLN A 138 -13.02 -0.04 5.98
CA GLN A 138 -12.35 0.65 7.07
C GLN A 138 -11.10 1.33 6.55
N ARG A 139 -10.91 2.59 6.92
CA ARG A 139 -9.72 3.38 6.60
C ARG A 139 -8.75 3.38 7.78
N ARG A 140 -7.46 3.44 7.48
CA ARG A 140 -6.42 3.47 8.53
C ARG A 140 -6.24 4.88 9.14
N ASP A 141 -6.55 5.92 8.39
CA ASP A 141 -6.47 7.32 8.80
C ASP A 141 -7.67 7.81 9.64
N LEU A 142 -8.67 6.96 9.84
CA LEU A 142 -9.84 7.19 10.68
C LEU A 142 -9.81 6.28 11.92
N PRO A 143 -10.56 6.60 12.96
CA PRO A 143 -10.65 5.76 14.15
C PRO A 143 -10.97 4.30 13.79
N VAL A 144 -10.32 3.35 14.46
CA VAL A 144 -10.42 1.90 14.17
C VAL A 144 -11.87 1.37 14.24
N ASN A 145 -12.73 2.04 14.98
CA ASN A 145 -14.15 1.68 15.14
C ASN A 145 -15.05 2.26 14.05
N GLU A 146 -14.53 3.18 13.24
CA GLU A 146 -15.31 3.79 12.16
C GLU A 146 -15.39 2.81 10.98
N LYS A 147 -16.61 2.38 10.67
CA LYS A 147 -16.91 1.43 9.60
C LYS A 147 -17.90 2.06 8.62
N SER A 148 -17.60 1.92 7.35
CA SER A 148 -18.49 2.32 6.25
C SER A 148 -18.93 1.09 5.48
N PHE A 149 -20.22 0.97 5.21
CA PHE A 149 -20.76 -0.09 4.36
C PHE A 149 -20.99 0.46 2.97
N VAL A 150 -20.27 -0.06 2.00
CA VAL A 150 -20.26 0.44 0.63
C VAL A 150 -20.76 -0.67 -0.31
N PRO A 151 -21.69 -0.38 -1.23
CA PRO A 151 -22.04 -1.33 -2.28
C PRO A 151 -20.81 -1.67 -3.13
N GLU A 152 -20.62 -2.93 -3.48
CA GLU A 152 -19.43 -3.35 -4.27
C GLU A 152 -19.27 -2.60 -5.59
N LYS A 153 -20.38 -2.21 -6.21
CA LYS A 153 -20.40 -1.44 -7.46
C LYS A 153 -19.76 -0.05 -7.32
N GLU A 154 -19.85 0.54 -6.13
CA GLU A 154 -19.33 1.88 -5.82
C GLU A 154 -17.95 1.84 -5.15
N LEU A 155 -17.48 0.65 -4.79
CA LEU A 155 -16.24 0.47 -4.04
C LEU A 155 -15.04 1.09 -4.76
N VAL A 156 -14.96 0.97 -6.08
CA VAL A 156 -13.84 1.52 -6.88
C VAL A 156 -13.80 3.05 -6.78
N LEU A 157 -14.95 3.72 -6.87
CA LEU A 157 -15.04 5.17 -6.72
C LEU A 157 -14.65 5.61 -5.31
N SER A 158 -15.14 4.90 -4.29
CA SER A 158 -14.78 5.14 -2.89
C SER A 158 -13.29 4.98 -2.64
N LEU A 159 -12.65 3.97 -3.21
CA LEU A 159 -11.20 3.74 -3.08
C LEU A 159 -10.36 4.85 -3.74
N ILE A 160 -10.77 5.39 -4.88
CA ILE A 160 -10.09 6.50 -5.55
C ILE A 160 -10.12 7.75 -4.67
N HIS A 161 -11.26 8.09 -4.09
CA HIS A 161 -11.39 9.24 -3.18
C HIS A 161 -10.61 9.09 -1.86
N ILE A 162 -10.52 7.87 -1.32
CA ILE A 162 -9.75 7.58 -0.11
C ILE A 162 -8.25 7.76 -0.34
N SER A 163 -7.81 7.64 -1.57
CA SER A 163 -6.40 7.68 -1.95
C SER A 163 -5.85 9.07 -2.20
N GLU A 164 -6.67 10.11 -2.12
CA GLU A 164 -6.16 11.49 -2.10
C GLU A 164 -5.29 11.72 -0.87
N PRO A 165 -4.20 12.51 -1.00
CA PRO A 165 -3.24 12.66 0.08
C PRO A 165 -3.96 13.20 1.33
N THR A 166 -4.03 12.38 2.35
CA THR A 166 -4.46 12.80 3.68
C THR A 166 -3.59 13.98 4.08
N ARG A 167 -4.19 15.12 4.35
CA ARG A 167 -3.48 16.27 4.89
C ARG A 167 -2.75 15.79 6.15
N LEU A 168 -1.44 16.00 6.18
CA LEU A 168 -0.64 15.84 7.39
C LEU A 168 -1.35 16.64 8.49
N ARG A 169 -1.73 15.99 9.56
CA ARG A 169 -2.24 16.64 10.78
C ARG A 169 -1.07 17.17 11.58
#